data_6bf19643f293ff3ef80c2ddc44eda64c
#
_entry.id   6bf19643f293ff3ef80c2ddc44eda64c
#
_cell.length_a   1.000
_cell.length_b   1.000
_cell.length_c   1.000
_cell.angle_alpha   90.00
_cell.angle_beta   90.00
_cell.angle_gamma   90.00
#
_symmetry.space_group_name_H-M   'P 1'
#
loop_
_entity.id
_entity.type
_entity.pdbx_description
1 polymer ?
#
loop_
_entity_poly.entity_id
_entity_poly.type
_entity_poly.pdbx_seq_one_letter_code
_entity_poly.pdbx_strand_id
1 'polypeptide(L)'
;MKHTIFTPYRVCPLGAHVDHQLGQVTGFAIDRGVNLEFDITEDGTFDLISKNYPGHIMFTLEDELEREMLWGDFLKAAIVALSRKYELRRGIKGVIEGTLPVGGLSSSAAVILTYLNAVCIANDIQITRPEIISNAIWAERNYIGVNVGKLDQSCEVYCRKNGLLFLDTLDDSNEIIPVSSNMNPFEIMIVFGGKERQLAGSAYNTRVDECKAAAYALQAYAGMDLSLIHISEPTR
;
A
#
# COMPACT_ATOMS: atom_id res chain seq x y z
N MET A 1 -8.44 0.71 26.18
CA MET A 1 -6.96 0.44 26.18
C MET A 1 -6.41 1.06 24.91
N LYS A 2 -5.44 1.94 25.02
CA LYS A 2 -4.89 2.67 23.88
C LYS A 2 -4.00 1.75 23.04
N HIS A 3 -4.28 1.63 21.75
CA HIS A 3 -3.52 0.85 20.79
C HIS A 3 -2.65 1.78 19.94
N THR A 4 -1.52 1.28 19.48
CA THR A 4 -0.63 1.99 18.56
C THR A 4 -0.20 1.07 17.44
N ILE A 5 -0.30 1.58 16.21
CA ILE A 5 0.18 0.90 15.00
C ILE A 5 1.18 1.83 14.30
N PHE A 6 2.27 1.24 13.83
CA PHE A 6 3.23 1.86 12.95
C PHE A 6 3.35 1.04 11.66
N THR A 7 3.11 1.67 10.52
CA THR A 7 3.34 1.07 9.19
C THR A 7 4.44 1.87 8.50
N PRO A 8 5.58 1.24 8.17
CA PRO A 8 6.71 1.94 7.57
C PRO A 8 6.41 2.36 6.12
N TYR A 9 7.05 3.42 5.66
CA TYR A 9 7.18 3.70 4.23
C TYR A 9 8.25 2.81 3.61
N ARG A 10 8.24 2.72 2.27
CA ARG A 10 9.18 1.91 1.51
C ARG A 10 9.99 2.72 0.52
N VAL A 11 11.18 2.23 0.21
CA VAL A 11 11.99 2.63 -0.94
C VAL A 11 12.18 1.41 -1.84
N CYS A 12 12.06 1.61 -3.15
CA CYS A 12 12.28 0.56 -4.13
C CYS A 12 13.53 0.89 -4.96
N PRO A 13 14.66 0.21 -4.76
CA PRO A 13 15.88 0.46 -5.53
C PRO A 13 15.81 -0.08 -6.95
N LEU A 14 15.15 -1.23 -7.18
CA LEU A 14 15.06 -1.89 -8.49
C LEU A 14 13.64 -2.42 -8.74
N GLY A 15 13.10 -2.20 -9.94
CA GLY A 15 11.84 -2.76 -10.37
C GLY A 15 10.60 -1.94 -10.03
N ALA A 16 10.72 -0.67 -9.64
CA ALA A 16 9.61 0.18 -9.17
C ALA A 16 8.43 0.33 -10.17
N HIS A 17 8.61 0.00 -11.45
CA HIS A 17 7.60 0.18 -12.48
C HIS A 17 7.16 -1.11 -13.17
N VAL A 18 7.56 -2.29 -12.63
CA VAL A 18 7.24 -3.58 -13.24
C VAL A 18 6.38 -4.49 -12.37
N ASP A 19 6.02 -4.06 -11.18
CA ASP A 19 5.19 -4.83 -10.26
C ASP A 19 3.75 -5.05 -10.76
N HIS A 20 3.22 -4.16 -11.58
CA HIS A 20 1.93 -4.30 -12.26
C HIS A 20 2.04 -5.07 -13.59
N GLN A 21 3.25 -5.47 -13.98
CA GLN A 21 3.58 -6.22 -15.19
C GLN A 21 4.14 -7.61 -14.88
N LEU A 22 3.91 -8.12 -13.67
CA LEU A 22 4.38 -9.42 -13.20
C LEU A 22 5.91 -9.55 -13.14
N GLY A 23 6.63 -8.41 -13.01
CA GLY A 23 8.08 -8.38 -12.96
C GLY A 23 8.64 -8.58 -11.55
N GLN A 24 9.94 -8.80 -11.48
CA GLN A 24 10.67 -8.92 -10.22
C GLN A 24 11.03 -7.54 -9.67
N VAL A 25 10.83 -7.36 -8.38
CA VAL A 25 11.01 -6.08 -7.71
C VAL A 25 11.79 -6.25 -6.42
N THR A 26 12.43 -5.17 -5.98
CA THR A 26 13.10 -5.12 -4.68
C THR A 26 12.59 -3.95 -3.87
N GLY A 27 12.65 -4.05 -2.56
CA GLY A 27 12.28 -2.95 -1.70
C GLY A 27 12.75 -3.13 -0.26
N PHE A 28 12.80 -2.05 0.46
CA PHE A 28 13.05 -2.07 1.91
C PHE A 28 12.22 -1.01 2.61
N ALA A 29 11.85 -1.31 3.85
CA ALA A 29 11.16 -0.38 4.71
C ALA A 29 12.16 0.59 5.36
N ILE A 30 11.71 1.83 5.56
CA ILE A 30 12.47 2.85 6.30
C ILE A 30 11.86 3.09 7.68
N ASP A 31 12.57 3.82 8.54
CA ASP A 31 12.14 4.16 9.90
C ASP A 31 11.14 5.35 9.96
N ARG A 32 10.59 5.72 8.83
CA ARG A 32 9.53 6.70 8.66
C ARG A 32 8.30 6.01 8.12
N GLY A 33 7.12 6.49 8.50
CA GLY A 33 5.88 5.80 8.12
C GLY A 33 4.65 6.51 8.67
N VAL A 34 3.60 5.74 8.84
CA VAL A 34 2.31 6.17 9.38
C VAL A 34 2.15 5.62 10.79
N ASN A 35 1.84 6.51 11.73
CA ASN A 35 1.46 6.18 13.10
C ASN A 35 -0.05 6.36 13.27
N LEU A 36 -0.70 5.42 13.94
CA LEU A 36 -2.07 5.52 14.39
C LEU A 36 -2.15 5.16 15.87
N GLU A 37 -2.60 6.10 16.69
CA GLU A 37 -2.97 5.87 18.08
C GLU A 37 -4.49 5.86 18.19
N PHE A 38 -5.07 4.80 18.75
CA PHE A 38 -6.52 4.66 18.79
C PHE A 38 -7.02 3.86 20.00
N ASP A 39 -8.26 4.10 20.34
CA ASP A 39 -9.09 3.29 21.20
C ASP A 39 -10.19 2.61 20.39
N ILE A 40 -10.65 1.44 20.82
CA ILE A 40 -11.73 0.70 20.17
C ILE A 40 -13.07 1.29 20.61
N THR A 41 -14.01 1.45 19.69
CA THR A 41 -15.41 1.83 19.94
C THR A 41 -16.30 0.59 19.81
N GLU A 42 -17.17 0.35 20.77
CA GLU A 42 -18.02 -0.86 20.78
C GLU A 42 -19.29 -0.71 19.93
N ASP A 43 -19.61 0.51 19.54
CA ASP A 43 -20.82 0.89 18.78
C ASP A 43 -20.61 1.00 17.27
N GLY A 44 -19.44 0.58 16.77
CA GLY A 44 -19.11 0.68 15.35
C GLY A 44 -18.79 2.08 14.84
N THR A 45 -18.59 3.06 15.74
CA THR A 45 -18.22 4.43 15.36
C THR A 45 -16.75 4.53 14.99
N PHE A 46 -16.49 5.24 13.89
CA PHE A 46 -15.16 5.69 13.49
C PHE A 46 -15.05 7.20 13.72
N ASP A 47 -14.04 7.61 14.51
CA ASP A 47 -13.84 9.00 14.93
C ASP A 47 -12.34 9.31 14.87
N LEU A 48 -11.86 9.87 13.75
CA LEU A 48 -10.44 10.06 13.49
C LEU A 48 -10.07 11.50 13.12
N ILE A 49 -8.90 11.92 13.62
CA ILE A 49 -8.25 13.18 13.27
C ILE A 49 -6.90 12.87 12.63
N SER A 50 -6.55 13.60 11.57
CA SER A 50 -5.22 13.57 10.97
C SER A 50 -4.40 14.76 11.44
N LYS A 51 -3.11 14.54 11.77
CA LYS A 51 -2.17 15.64 12.02
C LYS A 51 -1.65 16.29 10.74
N ASN A 52 -1.78 15.61 9.60
CA ASN A 52 -1.27 16.07 8.31
C ASN A 52 -2.33 16.76 7.45
N TYR A 53 -3.61 16.44 7.65
CA TYR A 53 -4.70 16.94 6.85
C TYR A 53 -5.77 17.57 7.73
N PRO A 54 -6.39 18.68 7.28
CA PRO A 54 -7.49 19.29 8.00
C PRO A 54 -8.73 18.41 7.99
N GLY A 55 -9.62 18.70 8.92
CA GLY A 55 -10.90 18.00 9.02
C GLY A 55 -10.89 16.89 10.05
N HIS A 56 -12.09 16.42 10.30
CA HIS A 56 -12.42 15.37 11.26
C HIS A 56 -13.30 14.35 10.53
N ILE A 57 -12.98 13.09 10.65
CA ILE A 57 -13.76 12.00 10.09
C ILE A 57 -14.61 11.40 11.20
N MET A 58 -15.93 11.37 10.99
CA MET A 58 -16.85 10.72 11.89
C MET A 58 -17.95 10.04 11.09
N PHE A 59 -18.09 8.74 11.24
CA PHE A 59 -19.14 7.92 10.66
C PHE A 59 -19.28 6.58 11.42
N THR A 60 -20.31 5.82 11.11
CA THR A 60 -20.56 4.49 11.69
C THR A 60 -20.56 3.40 10.62
N LEU A 61 -20.56 2.13 11.04
CA LEU A 61 -20.69 0.99 10.12
C LEU A 61 -22.05 0.91 9.42
N GLU A 62 -23.05 1.64 9.90
CA GLU A 62 -24.39 1.70 9.31
C GLU A 62 -24.50 2.76 8.19
N ASP A 63 -23.52 3.68 8.12
CA ASP A 63 -23.51 4.74 7.12
C ASP A 63 -23.08 4.20 5.75
N GLU A 64 -23.58 4.84 4.70
CA GLU A 64 -23.14 4.56 3.34
C GLU A 64 -21.73 5.12 3.13
N LEU A 65 -20.77 4.22 2.85
CA LEU A 65 -19.36 4.58 2.73
C LEU A 65 -19.02 5.03 1.30
N GLU A 66 -19.60 6.17 0.89
CA GLU A 66 -19.29 6.77 -0.40
C GLU A 66 -17.92 7.45 -0.41
N ARG A 67 -17.30 7.49 -1.61
CA ARG A 67 -16.02 8.15 -1.85
C ARG A 67 -16.20 9.66 -1.96
N GLU A 68 -15.48 10.43 -1.16
CA GLU A 68 -15.58 11.90 -1.09
C GLU A 68 -14.34 12.63 -1.63
N MET A 69 -13.31 11.91 -2.08
CA MET A 69 -12.00 12.44 -2.51
C MET A 69 -11.24 13.13 -1.36
N LEU A 70 -11.45 12.67 -0.14
CA LEU A 70 -10.82 13.14 1.08
C LEU A 70 -9.90 12.08 1.67
N TRP A 71 -9.07 12.47 2.63
CA TRP A 71 -8.14 11.55 3.31
C TRP A 71 -8.86 10.40 4.06
N GLY A 72 -10.13 10.59 4.42
CA GLY A 72 -10.99 9.57 5.02
C GLY A 72 -11.33 8.40 4.12
N ASP A 73 -11.23 8.57 2.82
CA ASP A 73 -11.54 7.51 1.86
C ASP A 73 -10.65 6.29 2.02
N PHE A 74 -9.42 6.46 2.51
CA PHE A 74 -8.53 5.33 2.78
C PHE A 74 -9.02 4.45 3.95
N LEU A 75 -9.64 5.05 4.97
CA LEU A 75 -10.29 4.31 6.05
C LEU A 75 -11.54 3.58 5.52
N LYS A 76 -12.41 4.29 4.79
CA LYS A 76 -13.59 3.70 4.17
C LYS A 76 -13.20 2.53 3.25
N ALA A 77 -12.15 2.70 2.45
CA ALA A 77 -11.62 1.64 1.58
C ALA A 77 -11.17 0.38 2.36
N ALA A 78 -10.48 0.57 3.48
CA ALA A 78 -10.05 -0.53 4.35
C ALA A 78 -11.24 -1.28 4.97
N ILE A 79 -12.26 -0.55 5.44
CA ILE A 79 -13.49 -1.12 6.00
C ILE A 79 -14.23 -1.92 4.92
N VAL A 80 -14.48 -1.33 3.74
CA VAL A 80 -15.18 -2.01 2.63
C VAL A 80 -14.41 -3.25 2.19
N ALA A 81 -13.07 -3.20 2.11
CA ALA A 81 -12.26 -4.36 1.75
C ALA A 81 -12.44 -5.52 2.75
N LEU A 82 -12.42 -5.25 4.06
CA LEU A 82 -12.60 -6.26 5.10
C LEU A 82 -14.04 -6.77 5.18
N SER A 83 -15.03 -5.90 5.03
CA SER A 83 -16.47 -6.26 5.10
C SER A 83 -16.90 -7.27 4.03
N ARG A 84 -16.09 -7.45 2.96
CA ARG A 84 -16.32 -8.48 1.93
C ARG A 84 -16.22 -9.90 2.48
N LYS A 85 -15.51 -10.09 3.60
CA LYS A 85 -15.22 -11.41 4.16
C LYS A 85 -15.54 -11.52 5.65
N TYR A 86 -15.48 -10.40 6.36
CA TYR A 86 -15.63 -10.36 7.80
C TYR A 86 -16.82 -9.49 8.19
N GLU A 87 -17.56 -9.91 9.21
CA GLU A 87 -18.57 -9.09 9.86
C GLU A 87 -17.86 -8.14 10.83
N LEU A 88 -17.96 -6.84 10.57
CA LEU A 88 -17.40 -5.80 11.43
C LEU A 88 -18.49 -5.30 12.40
N ARG A 89 -18.12 -5.10 13.67
CA ARG A 89 -19.04 -4.64 14.71
C ARG A 89 -18.52 -3.46 15.48
N ARG A 90 -17.18 -3.31 15.55
CA ARG A 90 -16.51 -2.27 16.31
C ARG A 90 -15.77 -1.32 15.37
N GLY A 91 -15.70 -0.09 15.81
CA GLY A 91 -14.93 0.96 15.14
C GLY A 91 -13.68 1.37 15.92
N ILE A 92 -13.12 2.51 15.58
CA ILE A 92 -11.94 3.07 16.22
C ILE A 92 -12.06 4.58 16.38
N LYS A 93 -11.52 5.10 17.48
CA LYS A 93 -11.37 6.53 17.73
C LYS A 93 -9.91 6.87 17.95
N GLY A 94 -9.34 7.84 17.20
CA GLY A 94 -7.92 8.09 17.34
C GLY A 94 -7.34 9.20 16.49
N VAL A 95 -6.00 9.19 16.41
CA VAL A 95 -5.21 10.19 15.68
C VAL A 95 -4.21 9.49 14.78
N ILE A 96 -4.21 9.85 13.50
CA ILE A 96 -3.27 9.36 12.49
C ILE A 96 -2.26 10.44 12.12
N GLU A 97 -1.01 10.03 11.90
CA GLU A 97 0.09 10.91 11.52
C GLU A 97 1.03 10.21 10.53
N GLY A 98 1.26 10.82 9.38
CA GLY A 98 2.38 10.48 8.50
C GLY A 98 3.61 11.28 8.88
N THR A 99 4.76 10.64 9.00
CA THR A 99 6.00 11.26 9.50
C THR A 99 6.82 11.99 8.44
N LEU A 100 6.42 11.91 7.18
CA LEU A 100 7.04 12.60 6.04
C LEU A 100 5.95 13.19 5.12
N PRO A 101 6.29 14.23 4.33
CA PRO A 101 5.39 14.75 3.30
C PRO A 101 4.99 13.67 2.29
N VAL A 102 3.77 13.75 1.78
CA VAL A 102 3.23 12.80 0.80
C VAL A 102 3.96 12.93 -0.54
N GLY A 103 4.49 11.82 -1.04
CA GLY A 103 5.07 11.75 -2.38
C GLY A 103 6.12 10.64 -2.54
N GLY A 104 5.85 9.66 -3.39
CA GLY A 104 6.82 8.68 -3.86
C GLY A 104 7.28 7.59 -2.86
N LEU A 105 6.79 7.59 -1.62
CA LEU A 105 7.18 6.66 -0.55
C LEU A 105 6.09 5.63 -0.18
N SER A 106 5.10 5.43 -1.02
CA SER A 106 3.94 4.53 -0.77
C SER A 106 3.05 4.94 0.39
N SER A 107 2.87 6.22 0.64
CA SER A 107 2.05 6.68 1.76
C SER A 107 0.59 6.19 1.71
N SER A 108 0.01 5.97 0.54
CA SER A 108 -1.35 5.44 0.39
C SER A 108 -1.46 3.99 0.89
N ALA A 109 -0.53 3.13 0.47
CA ALA A 109 -0.49 1.74 0.92
C ALA A 109 -0.26 1.65 2.43
N ALA A 110 0.69 2.45 2.97
CA ALA A 110 0.96 2.52 4.40
C ALA A 110 -0.27 2.95 5.22
N VAL A 111 -1.01 3.95 4.77
CA VAL A 111 -2.25 4.40 5.42
C VAL A 111 -3.32 3.31 5.39
N ILE A 112 -3.56 2.67 4.24
CA ILE A 112 -4.54 1.59 4.11
C ILE A 112 -4.17 0.40 5.01
N LEU A 113 -2.90 -0.04 4.99
CA LEU A 113 -2.43 -1.13 5.84
C LEU A 113 -2.56 -0.79 7.34
N THR A 114 -2.30 0.46 7.71
CA THR A 114 -2.51 0.94 9.08
C THR A 114 -3.98 0.80 9.48
N TYR A 115 -4.91 1.22 8.64
CA TYR A 115 -6.34 1.10 8.92
C TYR A 115 -6.83 -0.35 8.89
N LEU A 116 -6.39 -1.17 7.94
CA LEU A 116 -6.72 -2.60 7.91
C LEU A 116 -6.31 -3.29 9.22
N ASN A 117 -5.08 -3.04 9.69
CA ASN A 117 -4.60 -3.60 10.95
C ASN A 117 -5.43 -3.10 12.15
N ALA A 118 -5.76 -1.80 12.19
CA ALA A 118 -6.54 -1.22 13.28
C ALA A 118 -7.96 -1.82 13.35
N VAL A 119 -8.63 -1.94 12.19
CA VAL A 119 -9.97 -2.54 12.11
C VAL A 119 -9.93 -4.03 12.45
N CYS A 120 -8.89 -4.75 12.02
CA CYS A 120 -8.69 -6.15 12.42
C CYS A 120 -8.52 -6.29 13.95
N ILE A 121 -7.69 -5.44 14.58
CA ILE A 121 -7.52 -5.43 16.04
C ILE A 121 -8.84 -5.12 16.74
N ALA A 122 -9.58 -4.12 16.26
CA ALA A 122 -10.85 -3.73 16.87
C ALA A 122 -11.90 -4.86 16.83
N ASN A 123 -11.87 -5.68 15.80
CA ASN A 123 -12.84 -6.75 15.57
C ASN A 123 -12.31 -8.18 15.83
N ASP A 124 -11.16 -8.30 16.51
CA ASP A 124 -10.52 -9.59 16.84
C ASP A 124 -10.26 -10.49 15.61
N ILE A 125 -10.04 -9.88 14.42
CA ILE A 125 -9.80 -10.60 13.19
C ILE A 125 -8.34 -11.03 13.10
N GLN A 126 -8.12 -12.34 12.96
CA GLN A 126 -6.81 -12.90 12.66
C GLN A 126 -6.60 -12.93 11.14
N ILE A 127 -5.72 -12.08 10.63
CA ILE A 127 -5.46 -11.96 9.20
C ILE A 127 -4.02 -12.37 8.88
N THR A 128 -3.82 -13.11 7.79
CA THR A 128 -2.48 -13.50 7.31
C THR A 128 -1.84 -12.37 6.50
N ARG A 129 -0.49 -12.40 6.38
CA ARG A 129 0.24 -11.40 5.56
C ARG A 129 -0.20 -11.35 4.10
N PRO A 130 -0.33 -12.48 3.38
CA PRO A 130 -0.86 -12.44 2.01
C PRO A 130 -2.27 -11.86 1.94
N GLU A 131 -3.10 -12.16 2.92
CA GLU A 131 -4.48 -11.69 2.95
C GLU A 131 -4.60 -10.19 3.20
N ILE A 132 -3.82 -9.62 4.13
CA ILE A 132 -3.83 -8.17 4.37
C ILE A 132 -3.29 -7.40 3.15
N ILE A 133 -2.25 -7.93 2.46
CA ILE A 133 -1.75 -7.38 1.21
C ILE A 133 -2.84 -7.38 0.14
N SER A 134 -3.53 -8.52 -0.02
CA SER A 134 -4.63 -8.64 -0.98
C SER A 134 -5.78 -7.67 -0.71
N ASN A 135 -6.16 -7.47 0.56
CA ASN A 135 -7.18 -6.50 0.94
C ASN A 135 -6.72 -5.05 0.69
N ALA A 136 -5.44 -4.73 0.95
CA ALA A 136 -4.90 -3.40 0.67
C ALA A 136 -4.90 -3.09 -0.84
N ILE A 137 -4.46 -4.02 -1.67
CA ILE A 137 -4.50 -3.90 -3.13
C ILE A 137 -5.94 -3.75 -3.63
N TRP A 138 -6.86 -4.55 -3.08
CA TRP A 138 -8.27 -4.46 -3.44
C TRP A 138 -8.85 -3.09 -3.10
N ALA A 139 -8.55 -2.56 -1.91
CA ALA A 139 -8.98 -1.25 -1.46
C ALA A 139 -8.51 -0.13 -2.41
N GLU A 140 -7.22 -0.15 -2.80
CA GLU A 140 -6.69 0.84 -3.73
C GLU A 140 -7.29 0.72 -5.14
N ARG A 141 -7.45 -0.50 -5.65
CA ARG A 141 -7.96 -0.71 -7.02
C ARG A 141 -9.46 -0.46 -7.15
N ASN A 142 -10.25 -0.97 -6.22
CA ASN A 142 -11.70 -1.01 -6.38
C ASN A 142 -12.43 0.14 -5.69
N TYR A 143 -11.88 0.66 -4.59
CA TYR A 143 -12.50 1.78 -3.88
C TYR A 143 -11.81 3.10 -4.24
N ILE A 144 -10.49 3.19 -4.14
CA ILE A 144 -9.74 4.41 -4.47
C ILE A 144 -9.62 4.61 -5.99
N GLY A 145 -9.62 3.54 -6.79
CA GLY A 145 -9.58 3.60 -8.25
C GLY A 145 -8.18 3.77 -8.84
N VAL A 146 -7.14 3.30 -8.16
CA VAL A 146 -5.75 3.32 -8.63
C VAL A 146 -5.27 1.90 -8.91
N ASN A 147 -4.83 1.62 -10.13
CA ASN A 147 -4.39 0.28 -10.58
C ASN A 147 -2.98 -0.06 -10.08
N VAL A 148 -2.79 -0.05 -8.78
CA VAL A 148 -1.50 -0.37 -8.13
C VAL A 148 -1.04 -1.81 -8.40
N GLY A 149 0.29 -2.02 -8.38
CA GLY A 149 0.90 -3.35 -8.33
C GLY A 149 0.91 -3.93 -6.91
N LYS A 150 1.88 -4.80 -6.63
CA LYS A 150 2.00 -5.50 -5.32
C LYS A 150 3.18 -5.00 -4.47
N LEU A 151 4.08 -4.22 -5.06
CA LEU A 151 5.34 -3.83 -4.44
C LEU A 151 5.15 -3.12 -3.11
N ASP A 152 4.33 -2.09 -3.10
CA ASP A 152 4.17 -1.18 -1.96
C ASP A 152 3.71 -1.94 -0.72
N GLN A 153 2.57 -2.60 -0.82
CA GLN A 153 1.95 -3.35 0.26
C GLN A 153 2.83 -4.52 0.72
N SER A 154 3.50 -5.20 -0.24
CA SER A 154 4.40 -6.31 0.10
C SER A 154 5.63 -5.84 0.86
N CYS A 155 6.24 -4.73 0.47
CA CYS A 155 7.38 -4.16 1.19
C CYS A 155 7.00 -3.78 2.63
N GLU A 156 5.88 -3.09 2.81
CA GLU A 156 5.42 -2.62 4.12
C GLU A 156 5.05 -3.76 5.07
N VAL A 157 4.65 -4.93 4.53
CA VAL A 157 4.27 -6.12 5.31
C VAL A 157 5.43 -7.09 5.53
N TYR A 158 6.26 -7.33 4.50
CA TYR A 158 7.30 -8.38 4.55
C TYR A 158 8.66 -7.89 5.00
N CYS A 159 9.03 -6.63 4.73
CA CYS A 159 10.37 -6.12 5.07
C CYS A 159 10.75 -6.33 6.53
N ARG A 160 12.03 -6.50 6.77
CA ARG A 160 12.64 -6.67 8.09
C ARG A 160 13.85 -5.74 8.21
N LYS A 161 14.18 -5.40 9.44
CA LYS A 161 15.37 -4.60 9.73
C LYS A 161 16.61 -5.28 9.13
N ASN A 162 17.46 -4.51 8.47
CA ASN A 162 18.68 -4.96 7.83
C ASN A 162 18.44 -6.01 6.72
N GLY A 163 17.34 -5.92 6.01
CA GLY A 163 17.00 -6.80 4.89
C GLY A 163 16.40 -6.06 3.71
N LEU A 164 16.73 -6.53 2.52
CA LEU A 164 16.12 -6.15 1.26
C LEU A 164 15.09 -7.21 0.88
N LEU A 165 13.86 -6.81 0.66
CA LEU A 165 12.86 -7.70 0.07
C LEU A 165 13.16 -7.88 -1.41
N PHE A 166 13.26 -9.12 -1.86
CA PHE A 166 13.09 -9.52 -3.26
C PHE A 166 11.72 -10.17 -3.41
N LEU A 167 10.96 -9.73 -4.39
CA LEU A 167 9.60 -10.22 -4.66
C LEU A 167 9.44 -10.49 -6.15
N ASP A 168 9.03 -11.70 -6.50
CA ASP A 168 8.51 -12.01 -7.82
C ASP A 168 6.99 -11.78 -7.82
N THR A 169 6.53 -10.80 -8.59
CA THR A 169 5.10 -10.44 -8.59
C THR A 169 4.25 -11.37 -9.47
N LEU A 170 4.87 -12.31 -10.18
CA LEU A 170 4.18 -13.32 -10.97
C LEU A 170 3.53 -14.40 -10.07
N ASP A 171 4.31 -14.93 -9.12
CA ASP A 171 3.91 -16.06 -8.28
C ASP A 171 3.86 -15.73 -6.78
N ASP A 172 4.13 -14.46 -6.41
CA ASP A 172 4.19 -13.94 -5.04
C ASP A 172 5.31 -14.55 -4.18
N SER A 173 6.27 -15.25 -4.80
CA SER A 173 7.46 -15.73 -4.10
C SER A 173 8.29 -14.55 -3.62
N ASN A 174 8.77 -14.63 -2.39
CA ASN A 174 9.51 -13.54 -1.79
C ASN A 174 10.61 -14.06 -0.87
N GLU A 175 11.69 -13.27 -0.81
CA GLU A 175 12.85 -13.55 0.03
C GLU A 175 13.34 -12.24 0.67
N ILE A 176 13.82 -12.35 1.92
CA ILE A 176 14.54 -11.25 2.57
C ILE A 176 16.04 -11.50 2.43
N ILE A 177 16.69 -10.71 1.60
CA ILE A 177 18.12 -10.72 1.40
C ILE A 177 18.76 -9.94 2.56
N PRO A 178 19.55 -10.56 3.43
CA PRO A 178 20.17 -9.87 4.55
C PRO A 178 21.29 -8.93 4.07
N VAL A 179 21.50 -7.84 4.80
CA VAL A 179 22.65 -6.95 4.57
C VAL A 179 23.96 -7.73 4.77
N SER A 180 24.85 -7.68 3.78
CA SER A 180 26.17 -8.33 3.86
C SER A 180 27.05 -7.64 4.91
N SER A 181 27.80 -8.42 5.69
CA SER A 181 28.79 -7.91 6.63
C SER A 181 29.92 -7.10 5.97
N ASN A 182 30.14 -7.32 4.67
CA ASN A 182 31.13 -6.62 3.87
C ASN A 182 30.59 -5.38 3.15
N MET A 183 29.32 -5.06 3.35
CA MET A 183 28.68 -3.90 2.73
C MET A 183 29.17 -2.62 3.41
N ASN A 184 29.65 -1.67 2.63
CA ASN A 184 29.97 -0.35 3.16
C ASN A 184 28.69 0.31 3.71
N PRO A 185 28.79 1.01 4.86
CA PRO A 185 27.67 1.79 5.37
C PRO A 185 27.18 2.79 4.32
N PHE A 186 25.87 2.93 4.20
CA PHE A 186 25.24 3.93 3.34
C PHE A 186 24.06 4.57 4.08
N GLU A 187 23.74 5.78 3.68
CA GLU A 187 22.57 6.51 4.16
C GLU A 187 21.62 6.80 3.00
N ILE A 188 20.33 6.88 3.31
CA ILE A 188 19.30 7.22 2.33
C ILE A 188 18.86 8.64 2.60
N MET A 189 19.11 9.51 1.62
CA MET A 189 18.62 10.89 1.66
C MET A 189 17.31 10.99 0.87
N ILE A 190 16.25 11.43 1.54
CA ILE A 190 14.96 11.70 0.94
C ILE A 190 14.83 13.21 0.77
N VAL A 191 14.69 13.67 -0.47
CA VAL A 191 14.55 15.08 -0.81
C VAL A 191 13.12 15.34 -1.30
N PHE A 192 12.37 16.17 -0.57
CA PHE A 192 11.04 16.58 -0.98
C PHE A 192 11.14 17.71 -2.02
N GLY A 193 10.61 17.45 -3.21
CA GLY A 193 10.67 18.38 -4.35
C GLY A 193 9.61 19.51 -4.33
N GLY A 194 8.91 19.71 -3.21
CA GLY A 194 7.93 20.79 -3.04
C GLY A 194 6.59 20.57 -3.75
N LYS A 195 6.36 19.40 -4.38
CA LYS A 195 5.09 19.06 -5.04
C LYS A 195 4.47 17.85 -4.35
N GLU A 196 3.30 18.04 -3.78
CA GLU A 196 2.46 16.93 -3.33
C GLU A 196 1.89 16.19 -4.54
N ARG A 197 1.96 14.86 -4.53
CA ARG A 197 1.37 14.01 -5.55
C ARG A 197 0.16 13.29 -4.96
N GLN A 198 -0.99 13.46 -5.61
CA GLN A 198 -2.15 12.59 -5.40
C GLN A 198 -2.14 11.53 -6.51
N LEU A 199 -2.10 10.26 -6.17
CA LEU A 199 -2.17 9.16 -7.15
C LEU A 199 -3.56 9.10 -7.80
N ALA A 200 -4.61 9.30 -7.03
CA ALA A 200 -5.97 9.43 -7.53
C ALA A 200 -6.09 10.69 -8.41
N GLY A 201 -6.40 10.50 -9.69
CA GLY A 201 -6.45 11.57 -10.71
C GLY A 201 -5.09 11.87 -11.37
N SER A 202 -4.02 11.16 -11.03
CA SER A 202 -2.74 11.24 -11.75
C SER A 202 -2.76 10.43 -13.06
N ALA A 203 -1.73 10.61 -13.89
CA ALA A 203 -1.52 9.80 -15.09
C ALA A 203 -1.10 8.35 -14.81
N TYR A 204 -1.15 7.88 -13.55
CA TYR A 204 -0.69 6.53 -13.17
C TYR A 204 -1.45 5.42 -13.91
N ASN A 205 -2.79 5.44 -13.84
CA ASN A 205 -3.61 4.46 -14.54
C ASN A 205 -3.37 4.49 -16.05
N THR A 206 -3.22 5.69 -16.64
CA THR A 206 -2.88 5.85 -18.05
C THR A 206 -1.55 5.16 -18.38
N ARG A 207 -0.52 5.29 -17.53
CA ARG A 207 0.78 4.63 -17.74
C ARG A 207 0.68 3.12 -17.65
N VAL A 208 -0.13 2.59 -16.71
CA VAL A 208 -0.41 1.14 -16.64
C VAL A 208 -1.07 0.65 -17.93
N ASP A 209 -2.03 1.39 -18.46
CA ASP A 209 -2.74 1.02 -19.69
C ASP A 209 -1.84 1.14 -20.93
N GLU A 210 -0.98 2.15 -21.00
CA GLU A 210 0.04 2.28 -22.06
C GLU A 210 1.01 1.09 -22.06
N CYS A 211 1.48 0.66 -20.90
CA CYS A 211 2.34 -0.51 -20.77
C CYS A 211 1.63 -1.79 -21.27
N LYS A 212 0.37 -1.98 -20.89
CA LYS A 212 -0.43 -3.13 -21.38
C LYS A 212 -0.63 -3.07 -22.89
N ALA A 213 -0.96 -1.90 -23.43
CA ALA A 213 -1.14 -1.73 -24.86
C ALA A 213 0.16 -2.04 -25.64
N ALA A 214 1.31 -1.57 -25.13
CA ALA A 214 2.61 -1.87 -25.72
C ALA A 214 2.91 -3.38 -25.68
N ALA A 215 2.60 -4.07 -24.55
CA ALA A 215 2.75 -5.51 -24.43
C ALA A 215 1.94 -6.27 -25.48
N TYR A 216 0.65 -5.94 -25.62
CA TYR A 216 -0.23 -6.58 -26.62
C TYR A 216 0.21 -6.28 -28.06
N ALA A 217 0.69 -5.07 -28.34
CA ALA A 217 1.19 -4.71 -29.67
C ALA A 217 2.44 -5.53 -30.03
N LEU A 218 3.38 -5.71 -29.10
CA LEU A 218 4.57 -6.54 -29.27
C LEU A 218 4.22 -8.02 -29.45
N GLN A 219 3.30 -8.53 -28.65
CA GLN A 219 2.79 -9.90 -28.76
C GLN A 219 2.18 -10.15 -30.16
N ALA A 220 1.31 -9.25 -30.61
CA ALA A 220 0.69 -9.36 -31.93
C ALA A 220 1.73 -9.25 -33.07
N TYR A 221 2.70 -8.34 -32.96
CA TYR A 221 3.75 -8.17 -33.97
C TYR A 221 4.68 -9.38 -34.05
N ALA A 222 5.10 -9.92 -32.92
CA ALA A 222 6.03 -11.03 -32.86
C ALA A 222 5.38 -12.40 -33.13
N GLY A 223 4.04 -12.49 -33.13
CA GLY A 223 3.32 -13.76 -33.23
C GLY A 223 3.67 -14.71 -32.08
N MET A 224 4.11 -14.17 -30.95
CA MET A 224 4.56 -14.91 -29.76
C MET A 224 3.57 -14.74 -28.63
N ASP A 225 3.41 -15.78 -27.82
CA ASP A 225 2.68 -15.69 -26.56
C ASP A 225 3.63 -15.16 -25.48
N LEU A 226 3.82 -13.84 -25.47
CA LEU A 226 4.68 -13.16 -24.51
C LEU A 226 3.88 -12.88 -23.22
N SER A 227 4.37 -13.37 -22.10
CA SER A 227 3.92 -12.84 -20.81
C SER A 227 4.41 -11.40 -20.62
N LEU A 228 3.73 -10.60 -19.81
CA LEU A 228 4.15 -9.22 -19.53
C LEU A 228 5.56 -9.14 -18.92
N ILE A 229 5.99 -10.17 -18.22
CA ILE A 229 7.33 -10.27 -17.61
C ILE A 229 8.46 -10.30 -18.66
N HIS A 230 8.23 -10.91 -19.82
CA HIS A 230 9.24 -10.96 -20.89
C HIS A 230 9.52 -9.60 -21.52
N ILE A 231 8.61 -8.62 -21.33
CA ILE A 231 8.79 -7.25 -21.80
C ILE A 231 9.60 -6.42 -20.80
N SER A 232 9.55 -6.79 -19.53
CA SER A 232 10.23 -6.12 -18.44
C SER A 232 11.68 -6.54 -18.27
N GLU A 233 12.06 -7.74 -18.75
CA GLU A 233 13.42 -8.25 -18.66
C GLU A 233 14.22 -7.88 -19.91
N PRO A 234 15.40 -7.24 -19.76
CA PRO A 234 16.32 -7.10 -20.89
C PRO A 234 16.78 -8.48 -21.34
N THR A 235 16.64 -8.77 -22.61
CA THR A 235 17.21 -9.96 -23.23
C THR A 235 18.71 -10.08 -22.88
N ARG A 236 19.07 -11.11 -22.16
CA ARG A 236 20.47 -11.47 -21.88
C ARG A 236 21.16 -11.96 -23.14
#